data_3dea11180d7a3f80175d9c493534dcf6
#
_entry.id   3dea11180d7a3f80175d9c493534dcf6
#
_cell.length_a   1.000
_cell.length_b   1.000
_cell.length_c   1.000
_cell.angle_alpha   90.00
_cell.angle_beta   90.00
_cell.angle_gamma   90.00
#
_symmetry.space_group_name_H-M   'P 1'
#
loop_
_entity.id
_entity.type
_entity.pdbx_description
1 polymer ?
#
loop_
_entity_poly.entity_id
_entity_poly.type
_entity_poly.pdbx_seq_one_letter_code
_entity_poly.pdbx_strand_id
1 'polypeptide(L)'
;MQLNQHYYLDTDLPSGFLGANDCLRAKAAKLALAHVLANITPDSIIGIGTGATVEVFVAMLAKSGVAFKACVSSSNRSTLAIEKHHLPVMEMQCCDHVDFYIDGIDEGMDNGITVKGGGAALAREKVLATLAKNFITIADSGRKVQGLGQFPLPIEVLPSAQLAATLALTNLAGKVTLRPDCVTDNGNLILDVAGLDMSDPQQMEGELNRIPGVVENGIFSSRRADMMVFSDPAGITLLAENAISITDLSIALSA
;
A
#
# COMPACT_ATOMS: atom_id res chain seq x y z
N MET A 1 -4.55 -17.93 -4.63
CA MET A 1 -4.80 -17.69 -3.21
C MET A 1 -6.02 -16.78 -3.13
N GLN A 2 -7.03 -17.10 -2.36
CA GLN A 2 -8.17 -16.22 -2.11
C GLN A 2 -8.06 -15.75 -0.66
N LEU A 3 -8.29 -14.47 -0.41
CA LEU A 3 -8.49 -13.99 0.95
C LEU A 3 -9.84 -14.55 1.42
N ASN A 4 -9.82 -15.56 2.27
CA ASN A 4 -10.98 -16.43 2.53
C ASN A 4 -11.92 -15.89 3.62
N GLN A 5 -11.64 -14.73 4.22
CA GLN A 5 -12.45 -14.22 5.32
C GLN A 5 -12.91 -12.80 5.04
N HIS A 6 -14.22 -12.64 4.93
CA HIS A 6 -14.91 -11.36 4.81
C HIS A 6 -15.49 -11.01 6.16
N TYR A 7 -15.03 -9.92 6.76
CA TYR A 7 -15.61 -9.36 7.98
C TYR A 7 -16.14 -7.97 7.67
N TYR A 8 -17.35 -7.70 8.09
CA TYR A 8 -17.92 -6.37 8.12
C TYR A 8 -18.01 -5.90 9.56
N LEU A 9 -17.37 -4.79 9.89
CA LEU A 9 -17.36 -4.19 11.21
C LEU A 9 -18.09 -2.86 11.14
N ASP A 10 -19.19 -2.73 11.88
CA ASP A 10 -19.85 -1.46 12.11
C ASP A 10 -19.00 -0.66 13.09
N THR A 11 -18.51 0.49 12.67
CA THR A 11 -17.64 1.33 13.50
C THR A 11 -18.14 2.76 13.49
N ASP A 12 -18.83 3.14 14.58
CA ASP A 12 -19.09 4.55 14.87
C ASP A 12 -17.79 5.24 15.31
N LEU A 13 -17.22 6.08 14.40
CA LEU A 13 -16.25 7.06 14.84
C LEU A 13 -16.98 8.29 15.35
N PRO A 14 -16.52 8.91 16.47
CA PRO A 14 -17.13 10.15 16.96
C PRO A 14 -17.19 11.19 15.83
N SER A 15 -18.39 11.62 15.49
CA SER A 15 -18.66 12.66 14.53
C SER A 15 -18.09 13.98 15.07
N GLY A 16 -16.96 14.46 14.56
CA GLY A 16 -16.54 15.77 15.01
C GLY A 16 -15.20 16.32 14.48
N PHE A 17 -14.39 15.60 13.73
CA PHE A 17 -13.04 16.08 13.51
C PHE A 17 -12.50 16.13 12.07
N LEU A 18 -13.12 15.51 11.07
CA LEU A 18 -12.49 15.35 9.74
C LEU A 18 -13.54 15.41 8.63
N GLY A 19 -13.16 15.88 7.44
CA GLY A 19 -13.98 15.72 6.25
C GLY A 19 -14.28 14.25 5.98
N ALA A 20 -15.31 13.94 5.18
CA ALA A 20 -15.78 12.56 4.96
C ALA A 20 -14.64 11.59 4.56
N ASN A 21 -13.73 12.02 3.68
CA ASN A 21 -12.58 11.20 3.26
C ASN A 21 -11.56 10.97 4.40
N ASP A 22 -11.38 11.93 5.30
CA ASP A 22 -10.45 11.78 6.43
C ASP A 22 -11.03 10.83 7.49
N CYS A 23 -12.36 10.80 7.66
CA CYS A 23 -13.02 9.81 8.49
C CYS A 23 -12.80 8.38 7.96
N LEU A 24 -12.90 8.16 6.63
CA LEU A 24 -12.67 6.85 6.03
C LEU A 24 -11.21 6.41 6.21
N ARG A 25 -10.25 7.31 5.96
CA ARG A 25 -8.82 7.04 6.19
C ARG A 25 -8.56 6.66 7.65
N ALA A 26 -9.16 7.38 8.59
CA ALA A 26 -9.02 7.11 10.02
C ALA A 26 -9.60 5.75 10.42
N LYS A 27 -10.76 5.35 9.88
CA LYS A 27 -11.36 4.02 10.11
C LYS A 27 -10.42 2.91 9.66
N ALA A 28 -9.91 2.96 8.42
CA ALA A 28 -9.01 1.94 7.89
C ALA A 28 -7.69 1.87 8.67
N ALA A 29 -7.08 3.04 8.96
CA ALA A 29 -5.85 3.12 9.72
C ALA A 29 -6.01 2.59 11.16
N LYS A 30 -7.13 2.89 11.82
CA LYS A 30 -7.43 2.42 13.20
C LYS A 30 -7.51 0.90 13.26
N LEU A 31 -8.17 0.26 12.28
CA LEU A 31 -8.26 -1.21 12.26
C LEU A 31 -6.90 -1.86 11.99
N ALA A 32 -6.14 -1.35 11.03
CA ALA A 32 -4.78 -1.83 10.78
C ALA A 32 -3.89 -1.69 12.02
N LEU A 33 -3.98 -0.55 12.73
CA LEU A 33 -3.27 -0.33 13.98
C LEU A 33 -3.68 -1.32 15.06
N ALA A 34 -4.97 -1.59 15.23
CA ALA A 34 -5.46 -2.57 16.20
C ALA A 34 -4.83 -3.95 15.97
N HIS A 35 -4.76 -4.38 14.69
CA HIS A 35 -4.10 -5.64 14.33
C HIS A 35 -2.59 -5.61 14.65
N VAL A 36 -1.90 -4.52 14.33
CA VAL A 36 -0.47 -4.36 14.66
C VAL A 36 -0.26 -4.41 16.16
N LEU A 37 -1.04 -3.64 16.95
CA LEU A 37 -0.88 -3.56 18.41
C LEU A 37 -1.11 -4.90 19.12
N ALA A 38 -1.97 -5.75 18.58
CA ALA A 38 -2.22 -7.09 19.12
C ALA A 38 -1.04 -8.07 18.92
N ASN A 39 -0.12 -7.77 17.99
CA ASN A 39 0.94 -8.69 17.58
C ASN A 39 2.35 -8.08 17.64
N ILE A 40 2.49 -6.80 17.95
CA ILE A 40 3.76 -6.08 17.99
C ILE A 40 4.59 -6.47 19.22
N THR A 41 5.90 -6.46 19.06
CA THR A 41 6.89 -6.65 20.14
C THR A 41 7.91 -5.51 20.13
N PRO A 42 8.71 -5.34 21.19
CA PRO A 42 9.77 -4.32 21.23
C PRO A 42 10.82 -4.48 20.11
N ASP A 43 10.97 -5.67 19.53
CA ASP A 43 11.94 -5.95 18.46
C ASP A 43 11.31 -5.82 17.06
N SER A 44 9.99 -5.56 16.96
CA SER A 44 9.28 -5.46 15.69
C SER A 44 9.74 -4.28 14.85
N ILE A 45 9.83 -4.50 13.53
CA ILE A 45 10.10 -3.48 12.51
C ILE A 45 8.82 -3.26 11.71
N ILE A 46 8.43 -1.99 11.58
CA ILE A 46 7.18 -1.59 10.90
C ILE A 46 7.54 -0.89 9.58
N GLY A 47 7.12 -1.48 8.46
CA GLY A 47 7.19 -0.87 7.14
C GLY A 47 6.07 0.16 6.95
N ILE A 48 6.42 1.33 6.48
CA ILE A 48 5.51 2.46 6.25
C ILE A 48 5.50 2.79 4.77
N GLY A 49 4.35 2.60 4.14
CA GLY A 49 4.08 2.93 2.76
C GLY A 49 3.93 4.42 2.50
N THR A 50 3.33 4.78 1.36
CA THR A 50 3.22 6.17 0.92
C THR A 50 1.76 6.58 0.73
N GLY A 51 1.36 7.70 1.34
CA GLY A 51 0.06 8.32 1.09
C GLY A 51 -0.65 8.82 2.35
N ALA A 52 -1.69 9.62 2.14
CA ALA A 52 -2.39 10.31 3.23
C ALA A 52 -3.02 9.35 4.26
N THR A 53 -3.50 8.18 3.84
CA THR A 53 -4.05 7.18 4.77
C THR A 53 -2.96 6.59 5.66
N VAL A 54 -1.77 6.37 5.09
CA VAL A 54 -0.60 5.88 5.83
C VAL A 54 -0.09 6.93 6.83
N GLU A 55 -0.11 8.21 6.47
CA GLU A 55 0.25 9.30 7.40
C GLU A 55 -0.68 9.34 8.62
N VAL A 56 -1.98 9.05 8.44
CA VAL A 56 -2.93 8.90 9.55
C VAL A 56 -2.54 7.71 10.44
N PHE A 57 -2.18 6.58 9.84
CA PHE A 57 -1.68 5.41 10.59
C PHE A 57 -0.43 5.76 11.40
N VAL A 58 0.56 6.45 10.83
CA VAL A 58 1.78 6.89 11.53
C VAL A 58 1.45 7.76 12.75
N ALA A 59 0.54 8.73 12.57
CA ALA A 59 0.11 9.59 13.67
C ALA A 59 -0.59 8.81 14.80
N MET A 60 -1.40 7.81 14.46
CA MET A 60 -2.05 6.94 15.45
C MET A 60 -1.06 6.00 16.14
N LEU A 61 -0.11 5.42 15.39
CA LEU A 61 0.96 4.58 15.94
C LEU A 61 1.78 5.36 16.98
N ALA A 62 2.16 6.59 16.67
CA ALA A 62 2.89 7.44 17.60
C ALA A 62 2.08 7.72 18.89
N LYS A 63 0.79 8.00 18.75
CA LYS A 63 -0.10 8.24 19.90
C LYS A 63 -0.30 7.00 20.79
N SER A 64 -0.16 5.80 20.24
CA SER A 64 -0.33 4.57 21.01
C SER A 64 0.75 4.38 22.08
N GLY A 65 1.92 5.00 21.90
CA GLY A 65 3.04 4.86 22.85
C GLY A 65 3.64 3.45 22.93
N VAL A 66 3.26 2.55 22.01
CA VAL A 66 3.78 1.17 22.00
C VAL A 66 5.27 1.17 21.66
N ALA A 67 6.03 0.32 22.34
CA ALA A 67 7.45 0.15 22.06
C ALA A 67 7.66 -0.83 20.90
N PHE A 68 8.51 -0.44 19.93
CA PHE A 68 8.95 -1.25 18.82
C PHE A 68 10.34 -0.77 18.37
N LYS A 69 11.02 -1.55 17.51
CA LYS A 69 12.43 -1.30 17.17
C LYS A 69 12.60 -0.09 16.26
N ALA A 70 11.91 -0.08 15.10
CA ALA A 70 12.01 1.02 14.13
C ALA A 70 10.91 0.96 13.08
N CYS A 71 10.71 2.11 12.39
CA CYS A 71 10.00 2.20 11.13
C CYS A 71 11.00 2.16 9.95
N VAL A 72 10.60 1.53 8.85
CA VAL A 72 11.27 1.59 7.54
C VAL A 72 10.28 2.15 6.53
N SER A 73 10.64 3.19 5.79
CA SER A 73 9.73 3.89 4.88
C SER A 73 9.97 3.58 3.41
N SER A 74 8.90 3.62 2.60
CA SER A 74 8.97 3.47 1.15
C SER A 74 9.27 4.78 0.39
N SER A 75 9.25 5.93 1.08
CA SER A 75 9.47 7.23 0.43
C SER A 75 10.04 8.28 1.39
N ASN A 76 10.69 9.29 0.83
CA ASN A 76 11.17 10.44 1.59
C ASN A 76 10.01 11.16 2.31
N ARG A 77 8.83 11.22 1.67
CA ARG A 77 7.60 11.78 2.26
C ARG A 77 7.20 11.01 3.52
N SER A 78 7.24 9.70 3.48
CA SER A 78 6.88 8.85 4.63
C SER A 78 7.94 8.92 5.72
N THR A 79 9.24 9.04 5.37
CA THR A 79 10.31 9.29 6.35
C THR A 79 10.04 10.58 7.13
N LEU A 80 9.73 11.69 6.44
CA LEU A 80 9.38 12.95 7.10
C LEU A 80 8.16 12.85 8.02
N ALA A 81 7.16 12.04 7.63
CA ALA A 81 5.98 11.81 8.46
C ALA A 81 6.35 11.05 9.75
N ILE A 82 7.21 10.04 9.66
CA ILE A 82 7.70 9.27 10.81
C ILE A 82 8.50 10.16 11.77
N GLU A 83 9.46 10.92 11.22
CA GLU A 83 10.31 11.86 11.99
C GLU A 83 9.50 12.96 12.68
N LYS A 84 8.49 13.52 12.01
CA LYS A 84 7.57 14.52 12.58
C LYS A 84 6.87 14.01 13.85
N HIS A 85 6.65 12.71 13.94
CA HIS A 85 6.03 12.07 15.09
C HIS A 85 7.04 11.46 16.07
N HIS A 86 8.34 11.75 15.90
CA HIS A 86 9.44 11.28 16.75
C HIS A 86 9.53 9.76 16.89
N LEU A 87 9.07 9.01 15.88
CA LEU A 87 9.22 7.58 15.83
C LEU A 87 10.64 7.18 15.34
N PRO A 88 11.20 6.06 15.79
CA PRO A 88 12.52 5.63 15.35
C PRO A 88 12.50 5.23 13.87
N VAL A 89 13.48 5.69 13.10
CA VAL A 89 13.62 5.37 11.65
C VAL A 89 14.84 4.47 11.46
N MET A 90 14.71 3.49 10.57
CA MET A 90 15.79 2.63 10.07
C MET A 90 15.85 2.74 8.54
N GLU A 91 17.07 2.82 8.00
CA GLU A 91 17.27 2.79 6.56
C GLU A 91 16.90 1.43 5.96
N MET A 92 16.26 1.43 4.79
CA MET A 92 15.79 0.20 4.13
C MET A 92 16.92 -0.80 3.86
N GLN A 93 18.11 -0.31 3.49
CA GLN A 93 19.30 -1.13 3.24
C GLN A 93 19.86 -1.82 4.48
N CYS A 94 19.45 -1.40 5.67
CA CYS A 94 19.84 -1.99 6.96
C CYS A 94 18.77 -2.95 7.50
N CYS A 95 17.69 -3.19 6.72
CA CYS A 95 16.55 -3.98 7.13
C CYS A 95 16.54 -5.31 6.38
N ASP A 96 16.57 -6.41 7.10
CA ASP A 96 16.51 -7.77 6.56
C ASP A 96 15.10 -8.36 6.54
N HIS A 97 14.19 -7.80 7.32
CA HIS A 97 12.77 -8.16 7.39
C HIS A 97 11.93 -7.01 7.92
N VAL A 98 10.63 -7.09 7.67
CA VAL A 98 9.61 -6.19 8.22
C VAL A 98 8.50 -7.07 8.81
N ASP A 99 8.12 -6.84 10.07
CA ASP A 99 7.07 -7.64 10.70
C ASP A 99 5.67 -7.26 10.17
N PHE A 100 5.43 -5.96 10.03
CA PHE A 100 4.18 -5.41 9.49
C PHE A 100 4.51 -4.32 8.48
N TYR A 101 4.01 -4.44 7.26
CA TYR A 101 4.08 -3.37 6.26
C TYR A 101 2.69 -2.83 5.99
N ILE A 102 2.47 -1.55 6.26
CA ILE A 102 1.19 -0.89 6.09
C ILE A 102 1.27 0.09 4.91
N ASP A 103 0.39 -0.07 3.91
CA ASP A 103 0.40 0.80 2.75
C ASP A 103 -0.99 1.06 2.16
N GLY A 104 -1.09 2.13 1.36
CA GLY A 104 -2.26 2.43 0.54
C GLY A 104 -2.25 1.67 -0.78
N ILE A 105 -3.40 1.66 -1.47
CA ILE A 105 -3.54 1.09 -2.82
C ILE A 105 -4.31 2.03 -3.73
N ASP A 106 -4.13 1.86 -5.03
CA ASP A 106 -4.91 2.53 -6.06
C ASP A 106 -6.07 1.66 -6.56
N GLU A 107 -5.87 0.34 -6.65
CA GLU A 107 -6.90 -0.69 -6.88
C GLU A 107 -6.57 -1.94 -6.08
N GLY A 108 -7.59 -2.68 -5.63
CA GLY A 108 -7.41 -3.95 -4.95
C GLY A 108 -8.53 -4.95 -5.21
N MET A 109 -8.14 -6.19 -5.50
CA MET A 109 -9.05 -7.33 -5.72
C MET A 109 -9.16 -8.18 -4.45
N ASP A 110 -10.27 -8.92 -4.31
CA ASP A 110 -10.55 -9.78 -3.15
C ASP A 110 -9.53 -10.91 -2.93
N ASN A 111 -8.66 -11.17 -3.91
CA ASN A 111 -7.60 -12.16 -3.82
C ASN A 111 -6.24 -11.58 -3.35
N GLY A 112 -6.21 -10.35 -2.89
CA GLY A 112 -4.99 -9.66 -2.40
C GLY A 112 -4.12 -9.02 -3.46
N ILE A 113 -4.44 -9.19 -4.76
CA ILE A 113 -3.72 -8.51 -5.84
C ILE A 113 -4.10 -7.03 -5.86
N THR A 114 -3.10 -6.15 -5.99
CA THR A 114 -3.30 -4.70 -5.96
C THR A 114 -2.55 -3.99 -7.07
N VAL A 115 -3.01 -2.77 -7.39
CA VAL A 115 -2.26 -1.76 -8.13
C VAL A 115 -1.89 -0.65 -7.16
N LYS A 116 -0.64 -0.21 -7.24
CA LYS A 116 -0.05 0.83 -6.40
C LYS A 116 0.84 1.76 -7.25
N GLY A 117 1.31 2.84 -6.66
CA GLY A 117 2.23 3.76 -7.32
C GLY A 117 1.63 5.10 -7.73
N GLY A 118 0.38 5.39 -7.34
CA GLY A 118 -0.19 6.73 -7.48
C GLY A 118 0.67 7.82 -6.84
N GLY A 119 1.41 7.48 -5.76
CA GLY A 119 2.38 8.33 -5.08
C GLY A 119 3.81 8.28 -5.63
N ALA A 120 4.07 7.61 -6.76
CA ALA A 120 5.39 7.46 -7.39
C ALA A 120 6.47 6.78 -6.51
N ALA A 121 6.07 5.92 -5.56
CA ALA A 121 6.98 5.21 -4.64
C ALA A 121 7.02 3.69 -4.88
N LEU A 122 6.38 3.20 -5.94
CA LEU A 122 6.08 1.78 -6.19
C LEU A 122 7.28 0.83 -6.09
N ALA A 123 8.46 1.24 -6.56
CA ALA A 123 9.65 0.39 -6.51
C ALA A 123 10.08 0.11 -5.05
N ARG A 124 10.20 1.16 -4.23
CA ARG A 124 10.52 1.00 -2.81
C ARG A 124 9.39 0.34 -2.02
N GLU A 125 8.12 0.59 -2.39
CA GLU A 125 6.95 -0.08 -1.83
C GLU A 125 7.01 -1.59 -2.07
N LYS A 126 7.39 -2.02 -3.29
CA LYS A 126 7.52 -3.44 -3.62
C LYS A 126 8.67 -4.11 -2.88
N VAL A 127 9.79 -3.41 -2.68
CA VAL A 127 10.89 -3.90 -1.83
C VAL A 127 10.40 -4.15 -0.41
N LEU A 128 9.70 -3.19 0.22
CA LEU A 128 9.15 -3.39 1.56
C LEU A 128 8.12 -4.51 1.63
N ALA A 129 7.23 -4.60 0.62
CA ALA A 129 6.26 -5.70 0.56
C ALA A 129 6.95 -7.07 0.51
N THR A 130 8.07 -7.18 -0.22
CA THR A 130 8.85 -8.42 -0.32
C THR A 130 9.50 -8.81 1.01
N LEU A 131 9.96 -7.83 1.80
CA LEU A 131 10.55 -8.04 3.12
C LEU A 131 9.51 -8.28 4.21
N ALA A 132 8.24 -7.99 3.96
CA ALA A 132 7.19 -8.02 4.97
C ALA A 132 6.69 -9.44 5.27
N LYS A 133 6.60 -9.77 6.56
CA LYS A 133 5.90 -10.97 7.05
C LYS A 133 4.39 -10.81 6.91
N ASN A 134 3.89 -9.60 7.21
CA ASN A 134 2.48 -9.23 7.10
C ASN A 134 2.35 -7.95 6.27
N PHE A 135 1.89 -8.07 5.03
CA PHE A 135 1.60 -6.93 4.16
C PHE A 135 0.12 -6.56 4.28
N ILE A 136 -0.15 -5.40 4.86
CA ILE A 136 -1.49 -4.89 5.18
C ILE A 136 -1.79 -3.68 4.29
N THR A 137 -2.86 -3.73 3.54
CA THR A 137 -3.32 -2.58 2.74
C THR A 137 -4.51 -1.89 3.38
N ILE A 138 -4.51 -0.57 3.32
CA ILE A 138 -5.56 0.30 3.88
C ILE A 138 -6.08 1.26 2.82
N ALA A 139 -7.39 1.26 2.57
CA ALA A 139 -8.02 2.10 1.55
C ALA A 139 -9.47 2.43 1.88
N ASP A 140 -10.05 3.38 1.15
CA ASP A 140 -11.50 3.50 1.06
C ASP A 140 -12.08 2.44 0.10
N SER A 141 -13.38 2.15 0.24
CA SER A 141 -14.07 1.11 -0.53
C SER A 141 -14.12 1.40 -2.06
N GLY A 142 -13.89 2.64 -2.49
CA GLY A 142 -13.80 3.00 -3.90
C GLY A 142 -12.56 2.42 -4.61
N ARG A 143 -11.58 1.93 -3.83
CA ARG A 143 -10.38 1.26 -4.37
C ARG A 143 -10.57 -0.26 -4.54
N LYS A 144 -11.67 -0.81 -4.04
CA LYS A 144 -12.00 -2.22 -4.22
C LYS A 144 -12.61 -2.45 -5.61
N VAL A 145 -12.00 -3.32 -6.41
CA VAL A 145 -12.39 -3.58 -7.79
C VAL A 145 -12.58 -5.07 -8.06
N GLN A 146 -13.42 -5.41 -9.05
CA GLN A 146 -13.61 -6.80 -9.51
C GLN A 146 -12.49 -7.22 -10.49
N GLY A 147 -11.87 -6.27 -11.18
CA GLY A 147 -10.75 -6.44 -12.10
C GLY A 147 -9.94 -5.18 -12.16
N LEU A 148 -8.61 -5.34 -12.29
CA LEU A 148 -7.66 -4.23 -12.36
C LEU A 148 -7.74 -3.48 -13.71
N GLY A 149 -7.18 -2.26 -13.76
CA GLY A 149 -7.00 -1.50 -14.98
C GLY A 149 -7.94 -0.32 -15.16
N GLN A 150 -8.73 0.04 -14.16
CA GLN A 150 -9.48 1.30 -14.13
C GLN A 150 -8.56 2.48 -13.80
N PHE A 151 -7.62 2.25 -12.87
CA PHE A 151 -6.54 3.19 -12.58
C PHE A 151 -5.40 2.97 -13.57
N PRO A 152 -4.85 4.05 -14.22
CA PRO A 152 -3.69 3.91 -15.10
C PRO A 152 -2.51 3.32 -14.32
N LEU A 153 -1.93 2.23 -14.84
CA LEU A 153 -0.84 1.52 -14.18
C LEU A 153 0.43 2.37 -14.15
N PRO A 154 0.98 2.72 -12.98
CA PRO A 154 2.26 3.40 -12.89
C PRO A 154 3.42 2.44 -13.17
N ILE A 155 4.36 2.87 -14.00
CA ILE A 155 5.58 2.13 -14.31
C ILE A 155 6.77 3.06 -14.11
N GLU A 156 7.68 2.70 -13.22
CA GLU A 156 8.92 3.43 -12.98
C GLU A 156 9.96 3.02 -14.01
N VAL A 157 10.52 4.01 -14.73
CA VAL A 157 11.49 3.77 -15.81
C VAL A 157 12.71 4.66 -15.65
N LEU A 158 13.88 4.16 -16.04
CA LEU A 158 15.08 4.99 -16.15
C LEU A 158 14.83 6.15 -17.12
N PRO A 159 15.30 7.38 -16.84
CA PRO A 159 15.13 8.52 -17.75
C PRO A 159 15.66 8.25 -19.16
N SER A 160 16.77 7.54 -19.29
CA SER A 160 17.35 7.15 -20.57
C SER A 160 16.52 6.14 -21.36
N ALA A 161 15.62 5.41 -20.72
CA ALA A 161 14.78 4.39 -21.34
C ALA A 161 13.36 4.90 -21.68
N GLN A 162 13.02 6.14 -21.39
CA GLN A 162 11.66 6.68 -21.56
C GLN A 162 11.03 6.34 -22.91
N LEU A 163 11.73 6.65 -24.03
CA LEU A 163 11.20 6.39 -25.37
C LEU A 163 11.09 4.89 -25.66
N ALA A 164 12.12 4.11 -25.34
CA ALA A 164 12.13 2.68 -25.59
C ALA A 164 11.02 1.95 -24.80
N ALA A 165 10.86 2.30 -23.53
CA ALA A 165 9.78 1.77 -22.69
C ALA A 165 8.40 2.19 -23.22
N THR A 166 8.23 3.46 -23.62
CA THR A 166 6.97 3.95 -24.22
C THR A 166 6.59 3.14 -25.46
N LEU A 167 7.54 2.86 -26.37
CA LEU A 167 7.28 2.06 -27.57
C LEU A 167 6.90 0.62 -27.22
N ALA A 168 7.63 -0.01 -26.29
CA ALA A 168 7.33 -1.36 -25.84
C ALA A 168 5.93 -1.47 -25.21
N LEU A 169 5.58 -0.53 -24.32
CA LEU A 169 4.27 -0.47 -23.67
C LEU A 169 3.12 -0.20 -24.64
N THR A 170 3.37 0.62 -25.68
CA THR A 170 2.40 0.87 -26.73
C THR A 170 2.16 -0.41 -27.58
N ASN A 171 3.19 -1.23 -27.80
CA ASN A 171 3.03 -2.53 -28.48
C ASN A 171 2.20 -3.54 -27.67
N LEU A 172 2.10 -3.38 -26.37
CA LEU A 172 1.19 -4.12 -25.49
C LEU A 172 -0.24 -3.51 -25.44
N ALA A 173 -0.59 -2.69 -26.43
CA ALA A 173 -1.85 -1.94 -26.51
C ALA A 173 -2.07 -0.90 -25.42
N GLY A 174 -1.01 -0.54 -24.65
CA GLY A 174 -1.07 0.48 -23.61
C GLY A 174 -1.13 1.89 -24.19
N LYS A 175 -2.00 2.73 -23.61
CA LYS A 175 -1.98 4.18 -23.80
C LYS A 175 -1.04 4.79 -22.76
N VAL A 176 0.15 5.19 -23.18
CA VAL A 176 1.24 5.65 -22.32
C VAL A 176 1.21 7.17 -22.17
N THR A 177 1.31 7.66 -20.92
CA THR A 177 1.44 9.08 -20.58
C THR A 177 2.60 9.27 -19.62
N LEU A 178 3.56 10.12 -19.95
CA LEU A 178 4.59 10.53 -18.98
C LEU A 178 3.90 11.35 -17.86
N ARG A 179 4.14 10.98 -16.60
CA ARG A 179 3.59 11.72 -15.47
C ARG A 179 4.32 13.07 -15.37
N PRO A 180 3.58 14.21 -15.51
CA PRO A 180 4.21 15.53 -15.50
C PRO A 180 4.77 15.86 -14.10
N ASP A 181 5.85 16.63 -14.08
CA ASP A 181 6.48 17.17 -12.85
C ASP A 181 6.74 16.12 -11.76
N CYS A 182 7.01 14.86 -12.17
CA CYS A 182 7.20 13.72 -11.28
C CYS A 182 8.57 13.08 -11.53
N VAL A 183 9.40 13.09 -10.49
CA VAL A 183 10.63 12.33 -10.39
C VAL A 183 10.54 11.49 -9.12
N THR A 184 10.79 10.19 -9.22
CA THR A 184 10.74 9.29 -8.05
C THR A 184 11.88 9.59 -7.09
N ASP A 185 11.79 9.12 -5.85
CA ASP A 185 12.88 9.21 -4.86
C ASP A 185 14.16 8.43 -5.32
N ASN A 186 14.04 7.62 -6.36
CA ASN A 186 15.15 6.92 -7.00
C ASN A 186 15.78 7.71 -8.17
N GLY A 187 15.24 8.89 -8.51
CA GLY A 187 15.68 9.73 -9.63
C GLY A 187 15.11 9.29 -11.00
N ASN A 188 14.06 8.48 -11.00
CA ASN A 188 13.46 7.90 -12.21
C ASN A 188 12.16 8.63 -12.62
N LEU A 189 11.64 8.29 -13.79
CA LEU A 189 10.38 8.79 -14.34
C LEU A 189 9.24 7.79 -14.08
N ILE A 190 8.00 8.29 -14.10
CA ILE A 190 6.79 7.46 -14.10
C ILE A 190 6.07 7.57 -15.44
N LEU A 191 5.81 6.43 -16.06
CA LEU A 191 4.88 6.29 -17.16
C LEU A 191 3.57 5.73 -16.62
N ASP A 192 2.48 6.48 -16.78
CA ASP A 192 1.12 6.02 -16.46
C ASP A 192 0.52 5.35 -17.71
N VAL A 193 0.13 4.09 -17.59
CA VAL A 193 -0.32 3.27 -18.72
C VAL A 193 -1.75 2.79 -18.53
N ALA A 194 -2.64 3.20 -19.42
CA ALA A 194 -4.03 2.74 -19.44
C ALA A 194 -4.26 1.74 -20.58
N GLY A 195 -5.24 0.84 -20.41
CA GLY A 195 -5.70 -0.06 -21.46
C GLY A 195 -4.87 -1.35 -21.64
N LEU A 196 -3.97 -1.66 -20.73
CA LEU A 196 -3.32 -2.98 -20.68
C LEU A 196 -4.33 -4.08 -20.37
N ASP A 197 -4.12 -5.29 -20.92
CA ASP A 197 -4.92 -6.45 -20.57
C ASP A 197 -4.55 -6.97 -19.18
N MET A 198 -5.41 -6.72 -18.22
CA MET A 198 -5.26 -7.14 -16.83
C MET A 198 -5.99 -8.44 -16.50
N SER A 199 -6.34 -9.26 -17.49
CA SER A 199 -7.01 -10.57 -17.27
C SER A 199 -6.11 -11.55 -16.52
N ASP A 200 -4.79 -11.48 -16.71
CA ASP A 200 -3.77 -12.18 -15.93
C ASP A 200 -2.74 -11.19 -15.37
N PRO A 201 -3.00 -10.60 -14.18
CA PRO A 201 -2.09 -9.61 -13.60
C PRO A 201 -0.70 -10.16 -13.29
N GLN A 202 -0.57 -11.46 -13.00
CA GLN A 202 0.73 -12.07 -12.70
C GLN A 202 1.60 -12.21 -13.95
N GLN A 203 1.00 -12.60 -15.06
CA GLN A 203 1.70 -12.64 -16.34
C GLN A 203 2.11 -11.21 -16.76
N MET A 204 1.18 -10.25 -16.66
CA MET A 204 1.45 -8.85 -17.02
C MET A 204 2.57 -8.24 -16.16
N GLU A 205 2.57 -8.45 -14.84
CA GLU A 205 3.67 -8.01 -13.95
C GLU A 205 5.02 -8.52 -14.44
N GLY A 206 5.09 -9.81 -14.80
CA GLY A 206 6.31 -10.44 -15.31
C GLY A 206 6.74 -9.93 -16.68
N GLU A 207 5.79 -9.66 -17.59
CA GLU A 207 6.09 -9.11 -18.93
C GLU A 207 6.63 -7.68 -18.84
N LEU A 208 6.03 -6.83 -18.01
CA LEU A 208 6.47 -5.45 -17.81
C LEU A 208 7.88 -5.37 -17.24
N ASN A 209 8.21 -6.23 -16.28
CA ASN A 209 9.55 -6.26 -15.66
C ASN A 209 10.66 -6.77 -16.61
N ARG A 210 10.31 -7.36 -17.76
CA ARG A 210 11.28 -7.77 -18.81
C ARG A 210 11.62 -6.64 -19.79
N ILE A 211 10.90 -5.54 -19.78
CA ILE A 211 11.15 -4.40 -20.67
C ILE A 211 12.43 -3.69 -20.24
N PRO A 212 13.45 -3.59 -21.10
CA PRO A 212 14.69 -2.90 -20.75
C PRO A 212 14.46 -1.45 -20.30
N GLY A 213 14.97 -1.11 -19.14
CA GLY A 213 14.84 0.21 -18.53
C GLY A 213 13.60 0.42 -17.67
N VAL A 214 12.69 -0.55 -17.60
CA VAL A 214 11.70 -0.60 -16.53
C VAL A 214 12.42 -0.96 -15.23
N VAL A 215 12.20 -0.16 -14.20
CA VAL A 215 12.73 -0.38 -12.85
C VAL A 215 11.74 -1.24 -12.07
N GLU A 216 10.46 -0.86 -12.11
CA GLU A 216 9.37 -1.62 -11.49
C GLU A 216 8.02 -1.16 -12.05
N ASN A 217 7.00 -1.99 -11.89
CA ASN A 217 5.61 -1.68 -12.23
C ASN A 217 4.69 -1.74 -11.02
N GLY A 218 3.53 -1.10 -11.12
CA GLY A 218 2.58 -0.94 -10.02
C GLY A 218 1.71 -2.17 -9.72
N ILE A 219 1.85 -3.31 -10.41
CA ILE A 219 1.12 -4.54 -10.13
C ILE A 219 1.80 -5.28 -8.97
N PHE A 220 1.06 -5.59 -7.92
CA PHE A 220 1.49 -6.42 -6.80
C PHE A 220 0.71 -7.73 -6.82
N SER A 221 1.08 -8.65 -7.70
CA SER A 221 0.46 -9.96 -7.87
C SER A 221 1.36 -11.09 -7.36
N SER A 222 2.68 -10.95 -7.53
CA SER A 222 3.68 -11.89 -7.02
C SER A 222 3.81 -11.80 -5.50
N ARG A 223 3.74 -10.58 -4.95
CA ARG A 223 3.58 -10.32 -3.51
C ARG A 223 2.24 -9.65 -3.26
N ARG A 224 1.25 -10.44 -2.91
CA ARG A 224 -0.12 -9.99 -2.61
C ARG A 224 -0.20 -9.45 -1.19
N ALA A 225 -1.23 -8.65 -0.92
CA ALA A 225 -1.57 -8.30 0.45
C ALA A 225 -2.04 -9.52 1.23
N ASP A 226 -1.57 -9.67 2.47
CA ASP A 226 -2.03 -10.70 3.42
C ASP A 226 -3.33 -10.27 4.11
N MET A 227 -3.52 -8.94 4.22
CA MET A 227 -4.70 -8.32 4.80
C MET A 227 -5.05 -7.05 4.03
N MET A 228 -6.33 -6.86 3.74
CA MET A 228 -6.86 -5.65 3.10
C MET A 228 -7.98 -5.06 3.94
N VAL A 229 -7.89 -3.77 4.23
CA VAL A 229 -8.87 -3.03 5.01
C VAL A 229 -9.50 -1.98 4.12
N PHE A 230 -10.77 -2.13 3.82
CA PHE A 230 -11.56 -1.16 3.06
C PHE A 230 -12.59 -0.49 3.96
N SER A 231 -12.53 0.82 4.05
CA SER A 231 -13.50 1.61 4.82
C SER A 231 -14.54 2.26 3.92
N ASP A 232 -15.77 2.27 4.39
CA ASP A 232 -16.86 3.03 3.79
C ASP A 232 -17.63 3.81 4.87
N PRO A 233 -18.63 4.66 4.52
CA PRO A 233 -19.39 5.40 5.51
C PRO A 233 -20.11 4.52 6.53
N ALA A 234 -20.57 3.32 6.13
CA ALA A 234 -21.33 2.41 6.97
C ALA A 234 -20.44 1.50 7.84
N GLY A 235 -19.16 1.22 7.42
CA GLY A 235 -18.32 0.35 8.23
C GLY A 235 -16.94 0.06 7.58
N ILE A 236 -16.44 -1.14 7.86
CA ILE A 236 -15.15 -1.63 7.36
C ILE A 236 -15.34 -3.03 6.79
N THR A 237 -14.85 -3.25 5.57
CA THR A 237 -14.65 -4.58 5.00
C THR A 237 -13.21 -5.02 5.23
N LEU A 238 -13.04 -6.14 5.90
CA LEU A 238 -11.75 -6.76 6.15
C LEU A 238 -11.63 -8.05 5.34
N LEU A 239 -10.58 -8.16 4.56
CA LEU A 239 -10.20 -9.37 3.83
C LEU A 239 -8.84 -9.83 4.38
N ALA A 240 -8.74 -11.09 4.79
CA ALA A 240 -7.50 -11.63 5.33
C ALA A 240 -7.29 -13.07 4.89
N GLU A 241 -6.03 -13.50 4.77
CA GLU A 241 -5.66 -14.85 4.46
C GLU A 241 -5.91 -15.78 5.65
N ASN A 242 -5.54 -15.34 6.83
CA ASN A 242 -5.66 -16.09 8.08
C ASN A 242 -6.81 -15.56 8.94
N ALA A 243 -7.34 -16.42 9.81
CA ALA A 243 -8.35 -16.03 10.78
C ALA A 243 -7.84 -14.93 11.70
N ILE A 244 -8.54 -13.80 11.70
CA ILE A 244 -8.29 -12.68 12.61
C ILE A 244 -9.33 -12.75 13.72
N SER A 245 -8.89 -12.67 14.97
CA SER A 245 -9.80 -12.57 16.10
C SER A 245 -10.53 -11.23 16.07
N ILE A 246 -11.80 -11.25 15.67
CA ILE A 246 -12.64 -10.04 15.65
C ILE A 246 -12.83 -9.48 17.06
N THR A 247 -12.84 -10.36 18.08
CA THR A 247 -12.99 -9.94 19.48
C THR A 247 -11.81 -9.06 19.90
N ASP A 248 -10.58 -9.44 19.53
CA ASP A 248 -9.39 -8.65 19.86
C ASP A 248 -9.37 -7.33 19.10
N LEU A 249 -9.81 -7.32 17.83
CA LEU A 249 -9.96 -6.10 17.03
C LEU A 249 -11.04 -5.17 17.56
N SER A 250 -12.19 -5.70 17.99
CA SER A 250 -13.28 -4.88 18.55
C SER A 250 -12.91 -4.26 19.89
N ILE A 251 -12.16 -4.95 20.75
CA ILE A 251 -11.63 -4.41 22.00
C ILE A 251 -10.65 -3.27 21.72
N ALA A 252 -9.73 -3.46 20.78
CA ALA A 252 -8.75 -2.44 20.40
C ALA A 252 -9.37 -1.21 19.69
N LEU A 253 -10.53 -1.39 19.03
CA LEU A 253 -11.28 -0.28 18.42
C LEU A 253 -12.05 0.56 19.44
N SER A 254 -12.41 -0.02 20.58
CA SER A 254 -13.15 0.65 21.65
C SER A 254 -12.26 1.36 22.70
N ALA A 255 -10.97 1.11 22.67
CA ALA A 255 -9.96 1.78 23.50
C ALA A 255 -9.38 3.01 22.81
#